data_5c6d210b8e9778d5770f20a816b5fef0
#
_entry.id   5c6d210b8e9778d5770f20a816b5fef0
#
_cell.length_a   1.000
_cell.length_b   1.000
_cell.length_c   1.000
_cell.angle_alpha   90.00
_cell.angle_beta   90.00
_cell.angle_gamma   90.00
#
_symmetry.space_group_name_H-M   'P 1'
#
loop_
_entity.id
_entity.type
_entity.pdbx_description
1 polymer ?
#
loop_
_entity_poly.entity_id
_entity_poly.type
_entity_poly.pdbx_seq_one_letter_code
_entity_poly.pdbx_strand_id
1 'polypeptide(L)'
;MKIILASKNQDKIIEIKKILVNSDIELLTSNDIDIPEVEETGSTFVENAILKARSASKVTGLASIADDSGIEVDYLNGEPGVKSARYSSPRATSDSNNQKLLKKLNGVPIEKRTARYRCIIVFMR
;
A
#
# COMPACT_ATOMS: atom_id res chain seq x y z
N MET A 1 23.78 5.27 1.49
CA MET A 1 23.08 3.98 1.37
C MET A 1 22.00 4.11 0.30
N LYS A 2 22.01 3.25 -0.69
CA LYS A 2 20.98 3.23 -1.73
C LYS A 2 19.86 2.28 -1.33
N ILE A 3 18.62 2.76 -1.40
CA ILE A 3 17.43 1.98 -1.07
C ILE A 3 16.42 2.15 -2.20
N ILE A 4 15.78 1.07 -2.61
CA ILE A 4 14.71 1.10 -3.59
C ILE A 4 13.34 1.14 -2.89
N LEU A 5 12.50 2.08 -3.29
CA LEU A 5 11.10 2.12 -2.86
C LEU A 5 10.25 1.28 -3.81
N ALA A 6 9.70 0.20 -3.28
CA ALA A 6 8.87 -0.73 -4.05
C ALA A 6 7.42 -0.22 -4.13
N SER A 7 7.23 0.90 -4.80
CA SER A 7 5.91 1.49 -5.01
C SER A 7 5.85 2.22 -6.34
N LYS A 8 4.73 2.12 -7.02
CA LYS A 8 4.42 2.91 -8.22
C LYS A 8 3.46 4.06 -7.93
N ASN A 9 3.03 4.21 -6.69
CA ASN A 9 2.15 5.29 -6.26
C ASN A 9 2.95 6.59 -6.14
N GLN A 10 2.69 7.55 -7.03
CA GLN A 10 3.44 8.80 -7.09
C GLN A 10 3.30 9.64 -5.83
N ASP A 11 2.15 9.61 -5.17
CA ASP A 11 1.93 10.35 -3.93
C ASP A 11 2.80 9.79 -2.79
N LYS A 12 2.89 8.47 -2.68
CA LYS A 12 3.79 7.82 -1.71
C LYS A 12 5.25 8.12 -1.99
N ILE A 13 5.65 8.11 -3.26
CA ILE A 13 7.01 8.46 -3.66
C ILE A 13 7.36 9.88 -3.20
N ILE A 14 6.47 10.82 -3.44
CA ILE A 14 6.67 12.22 -3.03
C ILE A 14 6.78 12.33 -1.52
N GLU A 15 5.89 11.70 -0.78
CA GLU A 15 5.89 11.73 0.69
C GLU A 15 7.19 11.17 1.28
N ILE A 16 7.62 10.01 0.81
CA ILE A 16 8.82 9.35 1.33
C ILE A 16 10.09 10.13 0.95
N LYS A 17 10.15 10.66 -0.26
CA LYS A 17 11.25 11.54 -0.66
C LYS A 17 11.37 12.76 0.25
N LYS A 18 10.27 13.38 0.61
CA LYS A 18 10.29 14.53 1.54
C LYS A 18 10.82 14.16 2.92
N ILE A 19 10.43 13.00 3.42
CA ILE A 19 10.88 12.52 4.74
C ILE A 19 12.40 12.26 4.74
N LEU A 20 12.92 11.72 3.65
CA LEU A 20 14.33 11.29 3.56
C LEU A 20 15.27 12.33 2.98
N VAL A 21 14.79 13.51 2.63
CA VAL A 21 15.57 14.54 1.91
C VAL A 21 16.85 14.95 2.63
N ASN A 22 16.84 14.98 3.97
CA ASN A 22 17.99 15.37 4.78
C ASN A 22 18.73 14.16 5.39
N SER A 23 18.50 12.97 4.88
CA SER A 23 19.18 11.76 5.33
C SER A 23 20.32 11.37 4.37
N ASP A 24 21.15 10.44 4.81
CA ASP A 24 22.22 9.86 3.97
C ASP A 24 21.69 8.78 3.02
N ILE A 25 20.38 8.66 2.90
CA ILE A 25 19.74 7.66 2.05
C ILE A 25 19.50 8.24 0.67
N GLU A 26 20.03 7.56 -0.35
CA GLU A 26 19.68 7.80 -1.74
C GLU A 26 18.50 6.90 -2.08
N LEU A 27 17.31 7.49 -2.21
CA LEU A 27 16.09 6.75 -2.51
C LEU A 27 15.90 6.65 -4.01
N LEU A 28 15.92 5.42 -4.51
CA LEU A 28 15.56 5.11 -5.89
C LEU A 28 14.10 4.68 -5.92
N THR A 29 13.43 4.97 -7.02
CA THR A 29 12.00 4.70 -7.16
C THR A 29 11.69 4.03 -8.50
N SER A 30 10.43 3.69 -8.74
CA SER A 30 9.99 3.17 -10.03
C SER A 30 10.18 4.16 -11.19
N ASN A 31 10.43 5.44 -10.89
CA ASN A 31 10.78 6.44 -11.90
C ASN A 31 12.25 6.32 -12.35
N ASP A 32 13.09 5.70 -11.54
CA ASP A 32 14.53 5.56 -11.80
C ASP A 32 14.87 4.17 -12.34
N ILE A 33 14.22 3.14 -11.82
CA ILE A 33 14.47 1.74 -12.17
C ILE A 33 13.13 1.06 -12.41
N ASP A 34 13.05 0.26 -13.46
CA ASP A 34 11.86 -0.54 -13.72
C ASP A 34 11.73 -1.64 -12.65
N ILE A 35 10.63 -1.60 -11.91
CA ILE A 35 10.32 -2.57 -10.86
C ILE A 35 9.09 -3.35 -11.33
N PRO A 36 9.17 -4.70 -11.40
CA PRO A 36 8.02 -5.50 -11.81
C PRO A 36 6.87 -5.38 -10.81
N GLU A 37 5.67 -5.41 -11.32
CA GLU A 37 4.49 -5.54 -10.47
C GLU A 37 4.47 -6.91 -9.81
N VAL A 38 4.09 -6.91 -8.53
CA VAL A 38 3.95 -8.12 -7.74
C VAL A 38 2.48 -8.33 -7.44
N GLU A 39 1.99 -9.52 -7.70
CA GLU A 39 0.65 -9.90 -7.30
C GLU A 39 0.56 -9.97 -5.77
N GLU A 40 -0.32 -9.17 -5.19
CA GLU A 40 -0.50 -9.10 -3.76
C GLU A 40 -1.44 -10.23 -3.30
N THR A 41 -0.86 -11.42 -3.12
CA THR A 41 -1.59 -12.64 -2.76
C THR A 41 -1.66 -12.90 -1.27
N GLY A 42 -1.01 -12.07 -0.46
CA GLY A 42 -1.04 -12.20 0.99
C GLY A 42 -2.40 -11.89 1.59
N SER A 43 -2.68 -12.48 2.72
CA SER A 43 -3.91 -12.24 3.48
C SER A 43 -3.77 -11.12 4.51
N THR A 44 -2.57 -10.61 4.72
CA THR A 44 -2.28 -9.51 5.64
C THR A 44 -1.48 -8.41 4.96
N PHE A 45 -1.51 -7.20 5.53
CA PHE A 45 -0.71 -6.08 5.03
C PHE A 45 0.79 -6.39 5.07
N VAL A 46 1.27 -7.00 6.15
CA VAL A 46 2.69 -7.31 6.28
C VAL A 46 3.15 -8.33 5.23
N GLU A 47 2.35 -9.34 4.93
CA GLU A 47 2.66 -10.32 3.89
C GLU A 47 2.80 -9.64 2.52
N ASN A 48 1.87 -8.78 2.16
CA ASN A 48 1.92 -8.06 0.89
C ASN A 48 3.09 -7.08 0.81
N ALA A 49 3.39 -6.37 1.90
CA ALA A 49 4.56 -5.50 1.95
C ALA A 49 5.86 -6.29 1.79
N ILE A 50 5.98 -7.46 2.41
CA ILE A 50 7.14 -8.35 2.26
C ILE A 50 7.27 -8.83 0.81
N LEU A 51 6.18 -9.24 0.18
CA LEU A 51 6.21 -9.66 -1.22
C LEU A 51 6.78 -8.57 -2.13
N LYS A 52 6.33 -7.34 -1.95
CA LYS A 52 6.82 -6.20 -2.74
C LYS A 52 8.27 -5.88 -2.46
N ALA A 53 8.66 -5.82 -1.20
CA ALA A 53 10.04 -5.53 -0.80
C ALA A 53 11.01 -6.60 -1.31
N ARG A 54 10.65 -7.86 -1.16
CA ARG A 54 11.46 -8.99 -1.61
C ARG A 54 11.67 -8.97 -3.13
N SER A 55 10.60 -8.73 -3.88
CA SER A 55 10.70 -8.64 -5.34
C SER A 55 11.61 -7.49 -5.77
N ALA A 56 11.47 -6.32 -5.18
CA ALA A 56 12.29 -5.16 -5.50
C ALA A 56 13.77 -5.41 -5.17
N SER A 57 14.07 -5.96 -4.00
CA SER A 57 15.45 -6.30 -3.62
C SER A 57 16.06 -7.35 -4.54
N LYS A 58 15.28 -8.34 -4.93
CA LYS A 58 15.75 -9.41 -5.81
C LYS A 58 16.11 -8.90 -7.20
N VAL A 59 15.33 -7.99 -7.74
CA VAL A 59 15.55 -7.42 -9.09
C VAL A 59 16.67 -6.41 -9.09
N THR A 60 16.77 -5.58 -8.06
CA THR A 60 17.72 -4.46 -8.03
C THR A 60 19.04 -4.78 -7.33
N GLY A 61 19.07 -5.81 -6.48
CA GLY A 61 20.21 -6.08 -5.61
C GLY A 61 20.38 -5.08 -4.48
N LEU A 62 19.42 -4.19 -4.27
CA LEU A 62 19.46 -3.14 -3.25
C LEU A 62 18.59 -3.50 -2.05
N ALA A 63 18.86 -2.85 -0.91
CA ALA A 63 17.89 -2.82 0.18
C ALA A 63 16.60 -2.15 -0.32
N SER A 64 15.47 -2.58 0.22
CA SER A 64 14.18 -2.08 -0.24
C SER A 64 13.27 -1.66 0.90
N ILE A 65 12.39 -0.71 0.60
CA ILE A 65 11.26 -0.34 1.45
C ILE A 65 9.99 -0.61 0.65
N ALA A 66 9.03 -1.24 1.28
CA ALA A 66 7.70 -1.41 0.72
C ALA A 66 6.67 -1.13 1.80
N ASP A 67 5.51 -0.70 1.37
CA ASP A 67 4.37 -0.53 2.26
C ASP A 67 3.16 -1.25 1.71
N ASP A 68 2.23 -1.54 2.60
CA ASP A 68 0.88 -1.90 2.24
C ASP A 68 -0.06 -1.23 3.23
N SER A 69 -1.17 -0.70 2.72
CA SER A 69 -2.09 0.09 3.53
C SER A 69 -3.52 -0.12 3.06
N GLY A 70 -4.45 0.15 3.96
CA GLY A 70 -5.85 0.06 3.63
C GLY A 70 -6.75 0.48 4.78
N ILE A 71 -8.04 0.53 4.50
CA ILE A 71 -9.07 0.83 5.47
C ILE A 71 -9.75 -0.45 5.95
N GLU A 72 -9.92 -0.56 7.26
CA GLU A 72 -10.67 -1.65 7.89
C GLU A 72 -11.92 -1.07 8.54
N VAL A 73 -13.09 -1.53 8.12
CA VAL A 73 -14.37 -1.07 8.64
C VAL A 73 -14.93 -2.13 9.58
N ASP A 74 -15.18 -1.76 10.82
CA ASP A 74 -15.57 -2.71 11.85
C ASP A 74 -16.91 -3.41 11.56
N TYR A 75 -17.89 -2.68 11.07
CA TYR A 75 -19.19 -3.25 10.69
C TYR A 75 -19.09 -4.31 9.58
N LEU A 76 -18.07 -4.21 8.75
CA LEU A 76 -17.80 -5.14 7.64
C LEU A 76 -16.74 -6.18 8.01
N ASN A 77 -16.51 -6.43 9.29
CA ASN A 77 -15.51 -7.38 9.78
C ASN A 77 -14.10 -7.12 9.23
N GLY A 78 -13.73 -5.85 9.10
CA GLY A 78 -12.42 -5.43 8.64
C GLY A 78 -12.29 -5.23 7.13
N GLU A 79 -13.34 -5.49 6.35
CA GLU A 79 -13.30 -5.17 4.91
C GLU A 79 -13.27 -3.65 4.69
N PRO A 80 -12.68 -3.18 3.59
CA PRO A 80 -11.97 -3.90 2.54
C PRO A 80 -10.58 -4.42 2.91
N GLY A 81 -9.92 -3.88 3.95
CA GLY A 81 -8.63 -4.38 4.44
C GLY A 81 -7.57 -4.43 3.34
N VAL A 82 -6.92 -5.58 3.16
CA VAL A 82 -5.85 -5.76 2.14
C VAL A 82 -6.33 -5.54 0.71
N LYS A 83 -7.64 -5.57 0.48
CA LYS A 83 -8.24 -5.35 -0.84
C LYS A 83 -8.65 -3.90 -1.08
N SER A 84 -8.27 -2.97 -0.19
CA SER A 84 -8.72 -1.57 -0.26
C SER A 84 -8.51 -0.92 -1.62
N ALA A 85 -7.34 -1.10 -2.23
CA ALA A 85 -7.03 -0.49 -3.53
C ALA A 85 -7.80 -1.10 -4.70
N ARG A 86 -8.29 -2.32 -4.56
CA ARG A 86 -9.00 -3.08 -5.59
C ARG A 86 -10.36 -3.59 -5.13
N TYR A 87 -10.99 -2.86 -4.23
CA TYR A 87 -12.23 -3.31 -3.58
C TYR A 87 -13.38 -3.48 -4.56
N SER A 88 -13.56 -2.53 -5.48
CA SER A 88 -14.64 -2.59 -6.47
C SER A 88 -14.30 -3.47 -7.68
N SER A 89 -13.03 -3.50 -8.10
CA SER A 89 -12.55 -4.31 -9.22
C SER A 89 -11.02 -4.26 -9.28
N PRO A 90 -10.37 -5.14 -10.07
CA PRO A 90 -8.91 -5.07 -10.28
C PRO A 90 -8.43 -3.74 -10.88
N ARG A 91 -9.30 -3.01 -11.59
CA ARG A 91 -9.02 -1.69 -12.19
C ARG A 91 -9.75 -0.56 -11.46
N ALA A 92 -9.91 -0.72 -10.17
CA ALA A 92 -10.66 0.22 -9.35
C ALA A 92 -9.98 1.59 -9.27
N THR A 93 -10.81 2.63 -9.11
CA THR A 93 -10.38 3.96 -8.71
C THR A 93 -10.75 4.19 -7.25
N SER A 94 -10.19 5.22 -6.64
CA SER A 94 -10.59 5.62 -5.29
C SER A 94 -12.10 5.87 -5.23
N ASP A 95 -12.64 6.52 -6.24
CA ASP A 95 -14.07 6.84 -6.32
C ASP A 95 -14.94 5.59 -6.40
N SER A 96 -14.61 4.63 -7.27
CA SER A 96 -15.37 3.39 -7.38
C SER A 96 -15.30 2.54 -6.10
N ASN A 97 -14.16 2.53 -5.43
CA ASN A 97 -13.99 1.84 -4.15
C ASN A 97 -14.84 2.49 -3.06
N ASN A 98 -14.85 3.83 -2.99
CA ASN A 98 -15.65 4.56 -2.03
C ASN A 98 -17.14 4.34 -2.26
N GLN A 99 -17.59 4.33 -3.52
CA GLN A 99 -18.98 4.04 -3.85
C GLN A 99 -19.40 2.65 -3.40
N LYS A 100 -18.58 1.64 -3.64
CA LYS A 100 -18.87 0.28 -3.19
C LYS A 100 -18.95 0.21 -1.67
N LEU A 101 -18.01 0.84 -0.97
CA LEU A 101 -17.97 0.87 0.48
C LEU A 101 -19.24 1.54 1.06
N LEU A 102 -19.60 2.69 0.54
CA LEU A 102 -20.80 3.42 0.97
C LEU A 102 -22.08 2.62 0.71
N LYS A 103 -22.13 1.90 -0.40
CA LYS A 103 -23.25 1.03 -0.73
C LYS A 103 -23.40 -0.11 0.29
N LYS A 104 -22.30 -0.72 0.70
CA LYS A 104 -22.31 -1.77 1.74
C LYS A 104 -22.69 -1.23 3.11
N LEU A 105 -22.46 0.04 3.37
CA LEU A 105 -22.82 0.70 4.62
C LEU A 105 -24.19 1.38 4.58
N ASN A 106 -24.91 1.23 3.48
CA ASN A 106 -26.24 1.81 3.35
C ASN A 106 -27.17 1.31 4.47
N GLY A 107 -27.81 2.25 5.17
CA GLY A 107 -28.68 1.93 6.30
C GLY A 107 -27.96 1.70 7.63
N VAL A 108 -26.63 1.70 7.65
CA VAL A 108 -25.85 1.57 8.88
C VAL A 108 -25.74 2.92 9.57
N PRO A 109 -26.15 3.04 10.85
CA PRO A 109 -26.02 4.30 11.58
C PRO A 109 -24.56 4.73 11.71
N ILE A 110 -24.33 6.04 11.78
CA ILE A 110 -22.98 6.60 11.80
C ILE A 110 -22.15 6.10 12.99
N GLU A 111 -22.75 5.89 14.14
CA GLU A 111 -22.09 5.38 15.35
C GLU A 111 -21.59 3.94 15.20
N LYS A 112 -22.07 3.21 14.18
CA LYS A 112 -21.62 1.86 13.85
C LYS A 112 -20.66 1.81 12.67
N ARG A 113 -20.28 2.97 12.12
CA ARG A 113 -19.37 3.08 10.98
C ARG A 113 -17.93 3.34 11.40
N THR A 114 -17.51 2.81 12.53
CA THR A 114 -16.14 2.97 12.99
C THR A 114 -15.16 2.23 12.06
N ALA A 115 -14.04 2.86 11.80
CA ALA A 115 -13.04 2.34 10.87
C ALA A 115 -11.65 2.81 11.27
N ARG A 116 -10.64 2.19 10.69
CA ARG A 116 -9.24 2.60 10.86
C ARG A 116 -8.48 2.45 9.57
N TYR A 117 -7.51 3.31 9.33
CA TYR A 117 -6.48 3.07 8.34
C TYR A 117 -5.32 2.34 8.99
N ARG A 118 -4.79 1.36 8.27
CA ARG A 118 -3.54 0.69 8.64
C ARG A 118 -2.52 0.89 7.54
N CYS A 119 -1.27 1.09 7.94
CA CYS A 119 -0.14 1.14 7.04
C CYS A 119 1.00 0.35 7.67
N ILE A 120 1.50 -0.63 6.94
CA ILE A 120 2.66 -1.43 7.34
C ILE A 120 3.80 -1.09 6.39
N ILE A 121 4.95 -0.76 6.96
CA ILE A 121 6.17 -0.49 6.21
C ILE A 121 7.17 -1.59 6.52
N VAL A 122 7.76 -2.16 5.49
CA VAL A 122 8.80 -3.20 5.60
C VAL A 122 10.08 -2.66 5.00
N PHE A 123 11.17 -2.78 5.75
CA PHE A 123 12.52 -2.55 5.27
C PHE A 123 13.22 -3.90 5.14
N MET A 124 13.79 -4.17 3.97
CA MET A 124 14.48 -5.42 3.67
C MET A 124 15.89 -5.14 3.14
N ARG A 125 16.84 -5.85 3.72
CA ARG A 125 18.26 -5.77 3.29
C ARG A 125 18.65 -7.01 2.51
#